data_13d1f913903bbbd77c49a3d2be6eaeb7
#
_entry.id   13d1f913903bbbd77c49a3d2be6eaeb7
#
_cell.length_a   1.000
_cell.length_b   1.000
_cell.length_c   1.000
_cell.angle_alpha   90.00
_cell.angle_beta   90.00
_cell.angle_gamma   90.00
#
_symmetry.space_group_name_H-M   'P 1'
#
loop_
_entity.id
_entity.type
_entity.pdbx_description
1 polymer ?
#
loop_
_entity_poly.entity_id
_entity_poly.type
_entity_poly.pdbx_seq_one_letter_code
_entity_poly.pdbx_strand_id
1 'polypeptide(L)'
;MTGDGPRPGTELLAVDLGLRTGLAHYGADGRLRAYRSKHFGSIRELRRGVHTILREDPVPGWVWVEGGGELADVWERQAQHDGIEFRQVHATDWRTRLLLPRHRTSGPEAKRHAGRLARSVIDWSGARRPKGGLRHDAAEAILLGLYAVLEMGWLPRLPDMH
;
A
#
# COMPACT_ATOMS: atom_id res chain seq x y z
N MET A 1 15.54 26.93 7.92
CA MET A 1 14.47 26.35 7.68
C MET A 1 14.40 24.89 7.99
N THR A 2 14.25 24.56 9.02
CA THR A 2 14.35 23.20 9.37
C THR A 2 13.28 22.89 10.33
N GLY A 3 12.09 22.90 9.81
CA GLY A 3 11.01 22.33 10.55
C GLY A 3 11.22 20.83 10.58
N ASP A 4 11.67 20.32 11.67
CA ASP A 4 12.00 18.92 11.79
C ASP A 4 10.82 18.03 12.14
N GLY A 5 9.61 18.51 11.97
CA GLY A 5 8.42 17.67 12.02
C GLY A 5 8.17 17.00 10.66
N PRO A 6 7.47 15.86 10.63
CA PRO A 6 7.06 15.29 9.36
C PRO A 6 6.23 16.33 8.61
N ARG A 7 6.71 16.71 7.44
CA ARG A 7 5.95 17.62 6.59
C ARG A 7 4.66 16.94 6.19
N PRO A 8 3.52 17.66 6.14
CA PRO A 8 2.33 17.12 5.51
C PRO A 8 2.70 16.62 4.12
N GLY A 9 2.33 15.39 3.80
CA GLY A 9 2.62 14.81 2.51
C GLY A 9 3.87 13.94 2.43
N THR A 10 4.52 13.60 3.54
CA THR A 10 5.67 12.69 3.55
C THR A 10 5.28 11.23 3.80
N GLU A 11 4.01 10.94 3.93
CA GLU A 11 3.50 9.58 4.09
C GLU A 11 2.93 9.08 2.77
N LEU A 12 3.00 7.78 2.57
CA LEU A 12 2.43 7.12 1.40
C LEU A 12 1.38 6.11 1.83
N LEU A 13 0.24 6.13 1.15
CA LEU A 13 -0.78 5.11 1.29
C LEU A 13 -0.81 4.25 0.03
N ALA A 14 -0.60 2.94 0.21
CA ALA A 14 -0.75 1.96 -0.86
C ALA A 14 -2.09 1.25 -0.72
N VAL A 15 -2.79 1.08 -1.83
CA VAL A 15 -4.16 0.55 -1.85
C VAL A 15 -4.27 -0.60 -2.85
N ASP A 16 -4.61 -1.78 -2.36
CA ASP A 16 -5.05 -2.88 -3.21
C ASP A 16 -6.55 -2.71 -3.44
N LEU A 17 -6.94 -2.35 -4.68
CA LEU A 17 -8.31 -1.97 -5.00
C LEU A 17 -9.28 -3.16 -4.93
N GLY A 18 -10.41 -2.93 -4.33
CA GLY A 18 -11.50 -3.87 -4.21
C GLY A 18 -12.55 -3.31 -3.26
N LEU A 19 -13.72 -3.94 -3.17
CA LEU A 19 -14.63 -3.68 -2.05
C LEU A 19 -14.05 -4.26 -0.76
N ARG A 20 -13.27 -5.33 -0.87
CA ARG A 20 -12.29 -5.70 0.16
C ARG A 20 -11.00 -4.98 -0.19
N THR A 21 -10.67 -3.99 0.59
CA THR A 21 -9.60 -3.06 0.29
C THR A 21 -8.42 -3.33 1.21
N GLY A 22 -7.24 -3.56 0.62
CA GLY A 22 -6.00 -3.61 1.37
C GLY A 22 -5.39 -2.22 1.47
N LEU A 23 -4.91 -1.84 2.65
CA LEU A 23 -4.32 -0.55 2.92
C LEU A 23 -2.97 -0.75 3.61
N ALA A 24 -1.94 -0.04 3.15
CA ALA A 24 -0.63 -0.05 3.79
C ALA A 24 -0.07 1.37 3.82
N HIS A 25 0.34 1.81 5.01
CA HIS A 25 0.88 3.14 5.25
C HIS A 25 2.39 3.06 5.43
N TYR A 26 3.13 3.86 4.66
CA TYR A 26 4.58 3.92 4.70
C TYR A 26 5.06 5.31 5.05
N GLY A 27 6.09 5.40 5.87
CA GLY A 27 6.76 6.65 6.17
C GLY A 27 7.83 7.01 5.14
N ALA A 28 8.34 8.22 5.21
CA ALA A 28 9.38 8.72 4.31
C ALA A 28 10.71 7.96 4.45
N ASP A 29 10.89 7.21 5.52
CA ASP A 29 12.04 6.32 5.71
C ASP A 29 11.90 5.00 4.94
N GLY A 30 10.80 4.82 4.22
CA GLY A 30 10.52 3.60 3.46
C GLY A 30 10.01 2.44 4.29
N ARG A 31 9.73 2.65 5.57
CA ARG A 31 9.24 1.61 6.47
C ARG A 31 7.73 1.60 6.57
N LEU A 32 7.18 0.40 6.65
CA LEU A 32 5.75 0.20 6.87
C LEU A 32 5.37 0.66 8.28
N ARG A 33 4.37 1.51 8.39
CA ARG A 33 3.85 2.05 9.66
C ARG A 33 2.65 1.27 10.15
N ALA A 34 1.73 0.97 9.25
CA ALA A 34 0.49 0.27 9.57
C ALA A 34 -0.09 -0.34 8.31
N TYR A 35 -0.93 -1.33 8.48
CA TYR A 35 -1.65 -1.98 7.41
C TYR A 35 -2.97 -2.48 7.93
N ARG A 36 -3.95 -2.59 7.05
CA ARG A 36 -5.26 -3.15 7.40
C ARG A 36 -6.00 -3.61 6.15
N SER A 37 -7.00 -4.42 6.39
CA SER A 37 -7.96 -4.84 5.40
C SER A 37 -9.31 -4.28 5.79
N LYS A 38 -10.05 -3.71 4.84
CA LYS A 38 -11.36 -3.13 5.10
C LYS A 38 -12.35 -3.55 4.04
N HIS A 39 -13.54 -3.96 4.45
CA HIS A 39 -14.61 -4.37 3.56
C HIS A 39 -15.67 -3.28 3.46
N PHE A 40 -15.98 -2.85 2.23
CA PHE A 40 -17.07 -1.92 1.93
C PHE A 40 -18.19 -2.71 1.24
N GLY A 41 -19.42 -2.51 1.69
CA GLY A 41 -20.56 -3.24 1.15
C GLY A 41 -21.03 -2.78 -0.24
N SER A 42 -20.59 -1.58 -0.65
CA SER A 42 -20.98 -0.98 -1.92
C SER A 42 -19.99 0.11 -2.31
N ILE A 43 -20.07 0.57 -3.56
CA ILE A 43 -19.30 1.71 -4.03
C ILE A 43 -19.63 2.99 -3.27
N ARG A 44 -20.89 3.13 -2.88
CA ARG A 44 -21.32 4.28 -2.06
C ARG A 44 -20.62 4.30 -0.71
N GLU A 45 -20.53 3.14 -0.07
CA GLU A 45 -19.79 3.01 1.19
C GLU A 45 -18.29 3.22 0.99
N LEU A 46 -17.75 2.72 -0.13
CA LEU A 46 -16.36 2.96 -0.48
C LEU A 46 -16.06 4.46 -0.61
N ARG A 47 -16.91 5.22 -1.30
CA ARG A 47 -16.73 6.67 -1.43
C ARG A 47 -16.65 7.36 -0.09
N ARG A 48 -17.54 7.01 0.85
CA ARG A 48 -17.51 7.55 2.21
C ARG A 48 -16.23 7.15 2.95
N GLY A 49 -15.85 5.89 2.81
CA GLY A 49 -14.64 5.36 3.44
C GLY A 49 -13.38 6.04 2.94
N VAL A 50 -13.26 6.24 1.64
CA VAL A 50 -12.10 6.89 1.02
C VAL A 50 -11.99 8.35 1.50
N HIS A 51 -13.11 9.06 1.57
CA HIS A 51 -13.15 10.41 2.10
C HIS A 51 -12.58 10.46 3.54
N THR A 52 -12.98 9.52 4.38
CA THR A 52 -12.49 9.43 5.76
C THR A 52 -11.02 9.01 5.82
N ILE A 53 -10.65 7.97 5.09
CA ILE A 53 -9.28 7.40 5.11
C ILE A 53 -8.24 8.44 4.69
N LEU A 54 -8.50 9.21 3.65
CA LEU A 54 -7.53 10.19 3.15
C LEU A 54 -7.41 11.43 4.04
N ARG A 55 -8.26 11.56 5.06
CA ARG A 55 -8.23 12.66 6.05
C ARG A 55 -7.77 12.23 7.43
N GLU A 56 -7.53 10.94 7.64
CA GLU A 56 -6.99 10.44 8.91
C GLU A 56 -5.51 10.84 9.06
N ASP A 57 -5.10 11.15 10.27
CA ASP A 57 -3.70 11.41 10.59
C ASP A 57 -2.90 10.11 10.64
N PRO A 58 -1.68 10.10 10.06
CA PRO A 58 -1.08 11.16 9.26
C PRO A 58 -1.70 11.19 7.85
N VAL A 59 -2.03 12.39 7.36
CA VAL A 59 -2.58 12.54 6.01
C VAL A 59 -1.50 12.20 4.99
N PRO A 60 -1.76 11.26 4.05
CA PRO A 60 -0.76 10.91 3.07
C PRO A 60 -0.55 12.02 2.05
N GLY A 61 0.68 12.15 1.57
CA GLY A 61 0.98 13.03 0.44
C GLY A 61 0.85 12.29 -0.88
N TRP A 62 0.86 10.96 -0.83
CA TRP A 62 0.84 10.09 -2.00
C TRP A 62 -0.13 8.95 -1.78
N VAL A 63 -0.91 8.64 -2.80
CA VAL A 63 -1.73 7.43 -2.85
C VAL A 63 -1.35 6.66 -4.11
N TRP A 64 -0.91 5.44 -3.92
CA TRP A 64 -0.62 4.51 -5.01
C TRP A 64 -1.65 3.39 -4.96
N VAL A 65 -2.29 3.10 -6.09
CA VAL A 65 -3.29 2.05 -6.17
C VAL A 65 -2.91 1.01 -7.21
N GLU A 66 -3.26 -0.24 -6.94
CA GLU A 66 -3.14 -1.34 -7.88
C GLU A 66 -4.52 -1.70 -8.40
N GLY A 67 -4.69 -1.65 -9.71
CA GLY A 67 -5.95 -1.95 -10.35
C GLY A 67 -6.49 -0.75 -11.11
N GLY A 68 -7.72 -0.84 -11.58
CA GLY A 68 -8.30 0.21 -12.41
C GLY A 68 -9.82 0.27 -12.31
N GLY A 69 -10.43 0.96 -13.28
CA GLY A 69 -11.86 1.09 -13.39
C GLY A 69 -12.49 2.00 -12.37
N GLU A 70 -13.74 1.75 -12.06
CA GLU A 70 -14.54 2.61 -11.18
C GLU A 70 -13.98 2.74 -9.77
N LEU A 71 -13.38 1.67 -9.25
CA LEU A 71 -12.78 1.71 -7.92
C LEU A 71 -11.57 2.65 -7.87
N ALA A 72 -10.71 2.60 -8.90
CA ALA A 72 -9.58 3.53 -9.00
C ALA A 72 -10.06 4.98 -9.10
N ASP A 73 -11.14 5.22 -9.85
CA ASP A 73 -11.69 6.56 -10.01
C ASP A 73 -12.14 7.18 -8.69
N VAL A 74 -12.72 6.37 -7.80
CA VAL A 74 -13.14 6.84 -6.47
C VAL A 74 -11.94 7.40 -5.70
N TRP A 75 -10.84 6.65 -5.68
CA TRP A 75 -9.62 7.06 -4.98
C TRP A 75 -8.97 8.28 -5.65
N GLU A 76 -8.90 8.29 -6.97
CA GLU A 76 -8.30 9.39 -7.73
C GLU A 76 -9.03 10.70 -7.50
N ARG A 77 -10.36 10.69 -7.59
CA ARG A 77 -11.18 11.90 -7.40
C ARG A 77 -11.01 12.48 -6.00
N GLN A 78 -11.02 11.62 -4.99
CA GLN A 78 -10.86 12.10 -3.61
C GLN A 78 -9.44 12.62 -3.37
N ALA A 79 -8.43 11.94 -3.89
CA ALA A 79 -7.04 12.40 -3.79
C ALA A 79 -6.86 13.77 -4.44
N GLN A 80 -7.39 13.94 -5.65
CA GLN A 80 -7.34 15.23 -6.36
C GLN A 80 -8.03 16.34 -5.57
N HIS A 81 -9.20 16.05 -5.00
CA HIS A 81 -9.94 17.01 -4.18
C HIS A 81 -9.14 17.43 -2.95
N ASP A 82 -8.43 16.50 -2.33
CA ASP A 82 -7.66 16.74 -1.11
C ASP A 82 -6.21 17.18 -1.38
N GLY A 83 -5.82 17.37 -2.63
CA GLY A 83 -4.46 17.78 -2.99
C GLY A 83 -3.39 16.74 -2.78
N ILE A 84 -3.77 15.46 -2.84
CA ILE A 84 -2.87 14.32 -2.65
C ILE A 84 -2.45 13.79 -4.01
N GLU A 85 -1.16 13.51 -4.20
CA GLU A 85 -0.64 12.92 -5.43
C GLU A 85 -1.17 11.50 -5.58
N PHE A 86 -1.64 11.16 -6.78
CA PHE A 86 -2.22 9.86 -7.08
C PHE A 86 -1.44 9.15 -8.17
N ARG A 87 -1.17 7.85 -7.96
CA ARG A 87 -0.56 7.01 -8.99
C ARG A 87 -1.21 5.64 -9.03
N GLN A 88 -1.48 5.18 -10.24
CA GLN A 88 -2.06 3.87 -10.51
C GLN A 88 -1.00 2.97 -11.15
N VAL A 89 -0.90 1.74 -10.67
CA VAL A 89 0.04 0.74 -11.21
C VAL A 89 -0.66 -0.59 -11.43
N HIS A 90 -0.02 -1.46 -12.21
CA HIS A 90 -0.49 -2.81 -12.44
C HIS A 90 0.26 -3.79 -11.54
N ALA A 91 -0.39 -4.92 -11.23
CA ALA A 91 0.21 -5.96 -10.40
C ALA A 91 1.54 -6.47 -10.97
N THR A 92 1.65 -6.54 -12.29
CA THR A 92 2.87 -6.98 -12.95
C THR A 92 4.07 -6.09 -12.63
N ASP A 93 3.85 -4.81 -12.37
CA ASP A 93 4.93 -3.86 -12.09
C ASP A 93 5.67 -4.24 -10.80
N TRP A 94 4.93 -4.44 -9.71
CA TRP A 94 5.56 -4.78 -8.43
C TRP A 94 5.99 -6.26 -8.37
N ARG A 95 5.24 -7.16 -9.00
CA ARG A 95 5.60 -8.58 -9.03
C ARG A 95 6.92 -8.80 -9.76
N THR A 96 7.12 -8.13 -10.88
CA THR A 96 8.36 -8.22 -11.64
C THR A 96 9.56 -7.73 -10.82
N ARG A 97 9.37 -6.69 -10.04
CA ARG A 97 10.45 -6.11 -9.24
C ARG A 97 10.75 -6.89 -7.97
N LEU A 98 9.73 -7.40 -7.29
CA LEU A 98 9.86 -7.95 -5.94
C LEU A 98 9.92 -9.46 -5.88
N LEU A 99 9.36 -10.16 -6.86
CA LEU A 99 9.27 -11.60 -6.85
C LEU A 99 10.18 -12.25 -7.89
N LEU A 100 10.74 -13.39 -7.53
CA LEU A 100 11.49 -14.21 -8.48
C LEU A 100 10.55 -14.68 -9.60
N PRO A 101 11.06 -14.91 -10.83
CA PRO A 101 10.20 -15.34 -11.95
C PRO A 101 9.30 -16.53 -11.62
N ARG A 102 9.80 -17.52 -10.87
CA ARG A 102 9.03 -18.69 -10.44
C ARG A 102 7.91 -18.37 -9.45
N HIS A 103 7.95 -17.19 -8.79
CA HIS A 103 6.94 -16.78 -7.82
C HIS A 103 5.94 -15.78 -8.39
N ARG A 104 6.05 -15.44 -9.68
CA ARG A 104 5.18 -14.44 -10.33
C ARG A 104 3.90 -15.03 -10.89
N THR A 105 3.83 -16.37 -10.99
CA THR A 105 2.66 -17.04 -11.50
C THR A 105 1.48 -16.86 -10.55
N SER A 106 0.27 -16.92 -11.10
CA SER A 106 -0.95 -16.82 -10.30
C SER A 106 -1.20 -18.12 -9.54
N GLY A 107 -2.04 -18.05 -8.51
CA GLY A 107 -2.51 -19.22 -7.78
C GLY A 107 -2.04 -19.25 -6.33
N PRO A 108 -2.36 -20.35 -5.62
CA PRO A 108 -2.09 -20.45 -4.17
C PRO A 108 -0.63 -20.31 -3.80
N GLU A 109 0.28 -20.81 -4.63
CA GLU A 109 1.72 -20.72 -4.36
C GLU A 109 2.22 -19.28 -4.45
N ALA A 110 1.80 -18.54 -5.49
CA ALA A 110 2.14 -17.13 -5.62
C ALA A 110 1.64 -16.31 -4.44
N LYS A 111 0.43 -16.61 -3.96
CA LYS A 111 -0.14 -15.96 -2.77
C LYS A 111 0.68 -16.24 -1.51
N ARG A 112 1.18 -17.49 -1.36
CA ARG A 112 2.03 -17.86 -0.21
C ARG A 112 3.35 -17.09 -0.23
N HIS A 113 3.98 -16.96 -1.39
CA HIS A 113 5.24 -16.20 -1.53
C HIS A 113 5.03 -14.72 -1.25
N ALA A 114 3.95 -14.14 -1.78
CA ALA A 114 3.59 -12.76 -1.50
C ALA A 114 3.33 -12.54 -0.01
N GLY A 115 2.61 -13.45 0.63
CA GLY A 115 2.34 -13.38 2.06
C GLY A 115 3.60 -13.45 2.90
N ARG A 116 4.55 -14.33 2.54
CA ARG A 116 5.84 -14.43 3.26
C ARG A 116 6.65 -13.14 3.12
N LEU A 117 6.74 -12.61 1.92
CA LEU A 117 7.48 -11.36 1.70
C LEU A 117 6.83 -10.20 2.47
N ALA A 118 5.51 -10.10 2.46
CA ALA A 118 4.80 -9.08 3.21
C ALA A 118 5.07 -9.20 4.72
N ARG A 119 5.11 -10.42 5.26
CA ARG A 119 5.48 -10.63 6.67
C ARG A 119 6.90 -10.20 6.97
N SER A 120 7.82 -10.46 6.04
CA SER A 120 9.20 -9.98 6.18
C SER A 120 9.26 -8.46 6.23
N VAL A 121 8.45 -7.78 5.44
CA VAL A 121 8.35 -6.32 5.46
C VAL A 121 7.82 -5.83 6.81
N ILE A 122 6.79 -6.48 7.34
CA ILE A 122 6.25 -6.15 8.67
C ILE A 122 7.34 -6.25 9.73
N ASP A 123 8.07 -7.35 9.76
CA ASP A 123 9.12 -7.58 10.75
C ASP A 123 10.29 -6.61 10.57
N TRP A 124 10.77 -6.44 9.36
CA TRP A 124 11.86 -5.50 9.07
C TRP A 124 11.49 -4.07 9.45
N SER A 125 10.25 -3.67 9.21
CA SER A 125 9.76 -2.32 9.51
C SER A 125 9.52 -2.09 11.00
N GLY A 126 9.41 -3.16 11.81
CA GLY A 126 8.99 -3.05 13.19
C GLY A 126 7.50 -2.75 13.33
N ALA A 127 6.71 -3.03 12.30
CA ALA A 127 5.28 -2.84 12.35
C ALA A 127 4.60 -3.92 13.18
N ARG A 128 3.37 -3.66 13.61
CA ARG A 128 2.61 -4.60 14.43
C ARG A 128 2.30 -5.86 13.63
N ARG A 129 2.60 -7.03 14.19
CA ARG A 129 2.27 -8.31 13.58
C ARG A 129 0.74 -8.53 13.58
N PRO A 130 0.21 -9.24 12.56
CA PRO A 130 -1.22 -9.55 12.54
C PRO A 130 -1.57 -10.52 13.67
N LYS A 131 -2.78 -10.41 14.21
CA LYS A 131 -3.25 -11.28 15.29
C LYS A 131 -3.61 -12.69 14.82
N GLY A 132 -3.63 -12.94 13.56
CA GLY A 132 -3.93 -14.22 12.94
C GLY A 132 -3.23 -14.32 11.62
N GLY A 133 -3.87 -14.90 10.63
CA GLY A 133 -3.33 -14.92 9.27
C GLY A 133 -3.34 -13.52 8.67
N LEU A 134 -2.30 -13.21 7.90
CA LEU A 134 -2.27 -11.97 7.13
C LEU A 134 -3.25 -12.09 5.96
N ARG A 135 -4.19 -11.15 5.85
CA ARG A 135 -5.13 -11.14 4.73
C ARG A 135 -4.41 -10.85 3.43
N HIS A 136 -4.86 -11.48 2.36
CA HIS A 136 -4.24 -11.37 1.05
C HIS A 136 -4.24 -9.93 0.53
N ASP A 137 -5.34 -9.21 0.66
CA ASP A 137 -5.45 -7.82 0.23
C ASP A 137 -4.49 -6.90 1.01
N ALA A 138 -4.33 -7.12 2.30
CA ALA A 138 -3.35 -6.39 3.10
C ALA A 138 -1.92 -6.72 2.65
N ALA A 139 -1.63 -8.00 2.38
CA ALA A 139 -0.32 -8.41 1.87
C ALA A 139 0.00 -7.74 0.53
N GLU A 140 -0.96 -7.72 -0.39
CA GLU A 140 -0.81 -7.07 -1.69
C GLU A 140 -0.54 -5.56 -1.53
N ALA A 141 -1.26 -4.90 -0.63
CA ALA A 141 -1.04 -3.48 -0.36
C ALA A 141 0.35 -3.22 0.23
N ILE A 142 0.82 -4.09 1.13
CA ILE A 142 2.16 -3.99 1.70
C ILE A 142 3.23 -4.07 0.60
N LEU A 143 3.08 -5.01 -0.33
CA LEU A 143 4.06 -5.18 -1.42
C LEU A 143 3.98 -4.05 -2.45
N LEU A 144 2.79 -3.57 -2.75
CA LEU A 144 2.62 -2.38 -3.58
C LEU A 144 3.33 -1.18 -2.95
N GLY A 145 3.17 -0.98 -1.65
CA GLY A 145 3.83 0.10 -0.94
C GLY A 145 5.35 -0.03 -0.92
N LEU A 146 5.87 -1.24 -0.74
CA LEU A 146 7.31 -1.49 -0.84
C LEU A 146 7.84 -1.12 -2.23
N TYR A 147 7.14 -1.52 -3.27
CA TYR A 147 7.46 -1.14 -4.64
C TYR A 147 7.46 0.38 -4.80
N ALA A 148 6.43 1.04 -4.28
CA ALA A 148 6.28 2.49 -4.38
C ALA A 148 7.45 3.23 -3.72
N VAL A 149 7.83 2.87 -2.50
CA VAL A 149 8.93 3.54 -1.81
C VAL A 149 10.29 3.31 -2.48
N LEU A 150 10.46 2.15 -3.14
CA LEU A 150 11.64 1.89 -3.97
C LEU A 150 11.64 2.79 -5.21
N GLU A 151 10.51 2.88 -5.92
CA GLU A 151 10.39 3.72 -7.11
C GLU A 151 10.54 5.20 -6.79
N MET A 152 10.05 5.64 -5.64
CA MET A 152 10.17 7.03 -5.19
C MET A 152 11.55 7.37 -4.62
N GLY A 153 12.42 6.37 -4.47
CA GLY A 153 13.75 6.58 -3.91
C GLY A 153 13.78 6.78 -2.40
N TRP A 154 12.68 6.50 -1.71
CA TRP A 154 12.65 6.54 -0.24
C TRP A 154 13.46 5.40 0.37
N LEU A 155 13.59 4.30 -0.36
CA LEU A 155 14.57 3.25 -0.11
C LEU A 155 15.52 3.19 -1.30
N PRO A 156 16.83 3.16 -1.09
CA PRO A 156 17.79 3.11 -2.19
C PRO A 156 17.78 1.73 -2.87
N ARG A 157 17.41 0.70 -2.13
CA ARG A 157 17.38 -0.68 -2.62
C ARG A 157 16.48 -1.53 -1.72
N LEU A 158 16.12 -2.71 -2.22
CA LEU A 158 15.36 -3.67 -1.46
C LEU A 158 16.15 -4.06 -0.19
N PRO A 159 15.56 -3.91 1.01
CA PRO A 159 16.26 -4.25 2.24
C PRO A 159 16.52 -5.75 2.35
N ASP A 160 17.55 -6.09 3.10
CA ASP A 160 17.84 -7.48 3.41
C ASP A 160 16.88 -7.92 4.54
N MET A 161 15.93 -8.76 4.18
CA MET A 161 14.87 -9.20 5.07
C MET A 161 14.93 -10.72 5.22
N HIS A 162 15.40 -11.20 6.35
CA HIS A 162 15.48 -12.63 6.68
C HIS A 162 14.61 -12.99 7.87
#